data_cf0555cc37964ec17b69a94dc8349579
#
_entry.id   cf0555cc37964ec17b69a94dc8349579
#
_cell.length_a   1.000
_cell.length_b   1.000
_cell.length_c   1.000
_cell.angle_alpha   90.00
_cell.angle_beta   90.00
_cell.angle_gamma   90.00
#
_symmetry.space_group_name_H-M   'P 1'
#
loop_
_entity.id
_entity.type
_entity.pdbx_description
1 polymer ?
#
loop_
_entity_poly.entity_id
_entity_poly.type
_entity_poly.pdbx_seq_one_letter_code
_entity_poly.pdbx_strand_id
1 'polypeptide(L)'
;IKHLPPHTALFCFDDNQANNAIELCKLSGVNIPQDVAILGVDNDKMIADLSDQKLSTIRLDIEKGGYETAQFIAKTIKNKELIRSSHNIYIKPISVISNASSDIFATKDKYILQVLDFIKHNINRSINVKDILSQVPLSRRLLEMRFKEATGTSVYHYIIECRIDHFASLLETTNLAICDIIAQLGINNYGSFSQLFKAKKGCTPHCYRNRNK
;
A
#
# COMPACT_ATOMS: atom_id res chain seq x y z
N ILE A 1 18.22 8.83 -14.91
CA ILE A 1 17.61 7.50 -14.68
C ILE A 1 18.44 6.39 -15.34
N LYS A 2 18.82 6.51 -16.62
CA LYS A 2 19.62 5.47 -17.34
C LYS A 2 20.98 5.12 -16.69
N HIS A 3 21.51 5.97 -15.84
CA HIS A 3 22.80 5.78 -15.17
C HIS A 3 22.65 5.38 -13.69
N LEU A 4 21.41 5.15 -13.22
CA LEU A 4 21.19 4.64 -11.87
C LEU A 4 21.68 3.19 -11.78
N PRO A 5 22.30 2.80 -10.66
CA PRO A 5 22.61 1.40 -10.42
C PRO A 5 21.36 0.52 -10.47
N PRO A 6 21.44 -0.74 -10.89
CA PRO A 6 20.30 -1.66 -10.79
C PRO A 6 19.87 -1.83 -9.31
N HIS A 7 18.57 -2.03 -9.11
CA HIS A 7 17.96 -2.13 -7.78
C HIS A 7 18.07 -0.85 -6.94
N THR A 8 17.92 0.31 -7.59
CA THR A 8 17.86 1.61 -6.92
C THR A 8 16.45 1.84 -6.33
N ALA A 9 16.39 2.37 -5.11
CA ALA A 9 15.17 2.93 -4.55
C ALA A 9 15.19 4.46 -4.69
N LEU A 10 14.19 5.02 -5.35
CA LEU A 10 14.02 6.45 -5.54
C LEU A 10 12.91 6.96 -4.63
N PHE A 11 13.25 7.84 -3.70
CA PHE A 11 12.30 8.52 -2.84
C PHE A 11 12.07 9.94 -3.36
N CYS A 12 10.84 10.23 -3.75
CA CYS A 12 10.44 11.53 -4.27
C CYS A 12 9.73 12.33 -3.18
N PHE A 13 9.92 13.65 -3.18
CA PHE A 13 9.37 14.51 -2.14
C PHE A 13 7.85 14.76 -2.29
N ASP A 14 7.28 14.51 -3.47
CA ASP A 14 5.84 14.52 -3.75
C ASP A 14 5.46 13.49 -4.82
N ASP A 15 4.16 13.26 -4.99
CA ASP A 15 3.63 12.30 -5.95
C ASP A 15 3.78 12.78 -7.41
N ASN A 16 3.83 14.09 -7.67
CA ASN A 16 4.08 14.64 -9.02
C ASN A 16 5.48 14.27 -9.50
N GLN A 17 6.49 14.47 -8.65
CA GLN A 17 7.87 14.09 -8.97
C GLN A 17 8.01 12.57 -9.12
N ALA A 18 7.31 11.80 -8.30
CA ALA A 18 7.29 10.36 -8.41
C ALA A 18 6.67 9.90 -9.74
N ASN A 19 5.56 10.50 -10.17
CA ASN A 19 4.94 10.21 -11.46
C ASN A 19 5.84 10.61 -12.63
N ASN A 20 6.50 11.78 -12.57
CA ASN A 20 7.49 12.18 -13.57
C ASN A 20 8.65 11.17 -13.66
N ALA A 21 9.12 10.64 -12.52
CA ALA A 21 10.15 9.61 -12.49
C ALA A 21 9.66 8.30 -13.13
N ILE A 22 8.40 7.89 -12.91
CA ILE A 22 7.78 6.73 -13.56
C ILE A 22 7.79 6.93 -15.09
N GLU A 23 7.34 8.07 -15.58
CA GLU A 23 7.30 8.34 -17.01
C GLU A 23 8.71 8.35 -17.64
N LEU A 24 9.68 8.93 -16.95
CA LEU A 24 11.09 8.91 -17.39
C LEU A 24 11.66 7.47 -17.41
N CYS A 25 11.31 6.62 -16.47
CA CYS A 25 11.70 5.21 -16.48
C CYS A 25 11.11 4.50 -17.71
N LYS A 26 9.82 4.68 -17.99
CA LYS A 26 9.14 4.12 -19.17
C LYS A 26 9.84 4.55 -20.46
N LEU A 27 10.06 5.84 -20.65
CA LEU A 27 10.73 6.38 -21.83
C LEU A 27 12.18 5.89 -21.97
N SER A 28 12.79 5.50 -20.87
CA SER A 28 14.17 5.02 -20.84
C SER A 28 14.31 3.51 -20.92
N GLY A 29 13.18 2.77 -20.94
CA GLY A 29 13.15 1.30 -20.92
C GLY A 29 13.64 0.70 -19.59
N VAL A 30 13.52 1.44 -18.49
CA VAL A 30 13.86 1.00 -17.12
C VAL A 30 12.63 0.39 -16.48
N ASN A 31 12.75 -0.84 -15.96
CA ASN A 31 11.63 -1.55 -15.37
C ASN A 31 11.37 -1.09 -13.94
N ILE A 32 10.09 -0.77 -13.66
CA ILE A 32 9.61 -0.44 -12.33
C ILE A 32 8.73 -1.60 -11.85
N PRO A 33 8.95 -2.12 -10.68
CA PRO A 33 9.94 -1.74 -9.64
C PRO A 33 11.27 -2.51 -9.71
N GLN A 34 11.51 -3.36 -10.71
CA GLN A 34 12.62 -4.33 -10.74
C GLN A 34 14.00 -3.66 -10.79
N ASP A 35 14.16 -2.64 -11.63
CA ASP A 35 15.40 -1.89 -11.75
C ASP A 35 15.41 -0.67 -10.82
N VAL A 36 14.28 0.06 -10.76
CA VAL A 36 14.09 1.25 -9.94
C VAL A 36 12.75 1.18 -9.21
N ALA A 37 12.76 1.12 -7.89
CA ALA A 37 11.56 1.28 -7.07
C ALA A 37 11.30 2.76 -6.79
N ILE A 38 10.04 3.18 -6.81
CA ILE A 38 9.67 4.58 -6.65
C ILE A 38 8.64 4.72 -5.53
N LEU A 39 8.92 5.66 -4.61
CA LEU A 39 8.04 6.03 -3.50
C LEU A 39 7.82 7.55 -3.53
N GLY A 40 6.56 7.96 -3.56
CA GLY A 40 6.13 9.36 -3.46
C GLY A 40 5.65 9.74 -2.06
N VAL A 41 5.13 10.96 -1.95
CA VAL A 41 4.51 11.53 -0.74
C VAL A 41 3.26 12.30 -1.16
N ASP A 42 2.28 12.40 -0.28
CA ASP A 42 1.01 13.13 -0.30
C ASP A 42 -0.23 12.25 -0.49
N ASN A 43 -0.13 11.11 -1.17
CA ASN A 43 -1.28 10.28 -1.55
C ASN A 43 -2.31 11.08 -2.37
N ASP A 44 -1.83 11.81 -3.38
CA ASP A 44 -2.68 12.60 -4.26
C ASP A 44 -3.49 11.67 -5.19
N LYS A 45 -4.82 11.68 -4.99
CA LYS A 45 -5.74 10.85 -5.77
C LYS A 45 -5.75 11.21 -7.26
N MET A 46 -5.56 12.49 -7.60
CA MET A 46 -5.51 12.91 -9.00
C MET A 46 -4.29 12.33 -9.71
N ILE A 47 -3.14 12.31 -9.04
CA ILE A 47 -1.92 11.71 -9.59
C ILE A 47 -2.06 10.20 -9.68
N ALA A 48 -2.64 9.56 -8.65
CA ALA A 48 -2.86 8.11 -8.64
C ALA A 48 -3.79 7.64 -9.77
N ASP A 49 -4.79 8.45 -10.14
CA ASP A 49 -5.73 8.14 -11.23
C ASP A 49 -5.13 8.40 -12.62
N LEU A 50 -4.16 9.31 -12.74
CA LEU A 50 -3.48 9.64 -13.99
C LEU A 50 -2.31 8.69 -14.30
N SER A 51 -1.75 8.05 -13.30
CA SER A 51 -0.60 7.16 -13.46
C SER A 51 -1.05 5.79 -13.95
N ASP A 52 -0.50 5.34 -15.10
CA ASP A 52 -0.71 3.96 -15.60
C ASP A 52 -0.17 2.91 -14.61
N GLN A 53 0.83 3.27 -13.83
CA GLN A 53 1.40 2.41 -12.80
C GLN A 53 1.03 2.94 -11.42
N LYS A 54 0.36 2.11 -10.63
CA LYS A 54 -0.05 2.49 -9.28
C LYS A 54 1.16 2.87 -8.43
N LEU A 55 1.22 4.15 -8.05
CA LEU A 55 2.30 4.73 -7.28
C LEU A 55 2.19 4.35 -5.79
N SER A 56 3.29 3.92 -5.19
CA SER A 56 3.45 3.81 -3.75
C SER A 56 3.72 5.19 -3.16
N THR A 57 3.04 5.54 -2.08
CA THR A 57 3.11 6.89 -1.53
C THR A 57 2.97 6.91 -0.01
N ILE A 58 3.49 7.95 0.62
CA ILE A 58 3.32 8.22 2.04
C ILE A 58 2.13 9.16 2.22
N ARG A 59 1.10 8.70 2.93
CA ARG A 59 -0.05 9.53 3.29
C ARG A 59 0.29 10.40 4.49
N LEU A 60 0.08 11.70 4.36
CA LEU A 60 0.25 12.70 5.40
C LEU A 60 -1.09 13.08 6.05
N ASP A 61 -1.05 13.55 7.31
CA ASP A 61 -2.23 14.07 8.05
C ASP A 61 -2.52 15.53 7.66
N ILE A 62 -2.81 15.75 6.38
CA ILE A 62 -3.01 17.09 5.82
C ILE A 62 -4.28 17.74 6.38
N GLU A 63 -5.34 16.96 6.61
CA GLU A 63 -6.61 17.47 7.16
C GLU A 63 -6.42 18.05 8.55
N LYS A 64 -5.70 17.33 9.41
CA LYS A 64 -5.37 17.83 10.75
C LYS A 64 -4.46 19.04 10.69
N GLY A 65 -3.43 19.02 9.84
CA GLY A 65 -2.54 20.16 9.62
C GLY A 65 -3.28 21.41 9.16
N GLY A 66 -4.20 21.24 8.20
CA GLY A 66 -5.07 22.32 7.72
C GLY A 66 -5.98 22.88 8.83
N TYR A 67 -6.59 22.01 9.64
CA TYR A 67 -7.42 22.41 10.76
C TYR A 67 -6.63 23.19 11.83
N GLU A 68 -5.46 22.70 12.23
CA GLU A 68 -4.58 23.36 13.19
C GLU A 68 -4.10 24.73 12.66
N THR A 69 -3.80 24.82 11.37
CA THR A 69 -3.44 26.09 10.71
C THR A 69 -4.59 27.08 10.75
N ALA A 70 -5.80 26.65 10.41
CA ALA A 70 -6.98 27.51 10.45
C ALA A 70 -7.29 28.00 11.89
N GLN A 71 -7.16 27.12 12.88
CA GLN A 71 -7.28 27.49 14.29
C GLN A 71 -6.25 28.55 14.73
N PHE A 72 -5.00 28.36 14.32
CA PHE A 72 -3.94 29.30 14.64
C PHE A 72 -4.20 30.66 14.01
N ILE A 73 -4.58 30.70 12.73
CA ILE A 73 -4.96 31.96 12.04
C ILE A 73 -6.11 32.65 12.76
N ALA A 74 -7.18 31.92 13.11
CA ALA A 74 -8.33 32.50 13.83
C ALA A 74 -7.96 33.08 15.20
N LYS A 75 -7.04 32.42 15.95
CA LYS A 75 -6.50 32.94 17.22
C LYS A 75 -5.65 34.19 17.00
N THR A 76 -4.82 34.20 15.96
CA THR A 76 -3.92 35.31 15.63
C THR A 76 -4.70 36.57 15.21
N ILE A 77 -5.80 36.41 14.48
CA ILE A 77 -6.71 37.52 14.13
C ILE A 77 -7.30 38.16 15.39
N LYS A 78 -7.64 37.33 16.40
CA LYS A 78 -8.21 37.83 17.68
C LYS A 78 -7.15 38.42 18.59
N ASN A 79 -5.93 37.92 18.55
CA ASN A 79 -4.82 38.39 19.37
C ASN A 79 -3.59 38.70 18.50
N LYS A 80 -3.41 39.99 18.17
CA LYS A 80 -2.33 40.46 17.29
C LYS A 80 -0.91 40.23 17.85
N GLU A 81 -0.76 40.00 19.14
CA GLU A 81 0.56 39.69 19.74
C GLU A 81 1.10 38.33 19.26
N LEU A 82 0.22 37.37 18.89
CA LEU A 82 0.61 36.09 18.34
C LEU A 82 1.30 36.18 16.97
N ILE A 83 1.14 37.29 16.24
CA ILE A 83 1.81 37.54 14.94
C ILE A 83 3.34 37.53 15.08
N ARG A 84 3.83 37.94 16.26
CA ARG A 84 5.28 38.03 16.54
C ARG A 84 5.88 36.73 17.07
N SER A 85 5.05 35.71 17.35
CA SER A 85 5.53 34.40 17.83
C SER A 85 5.76 33.45 16.66
N SER A 86 6.90 32.77 16.63
CA SER A 86 7.13 31.63 15.73
C SER A 86 6.25 30.47 16.16
N HIS A 87 5.44 29.93 15.25
CA HIS A 87 4.62 28.75 15.48
C HIS A 87 4.81 27.75 14.37
N ASN A 88 5.22 26.53 14.71
CA ASN A 88 5.43 25.45 13.78
C ASN A 88 4.29 24.45 13.86
N ILE A 89 3.67 24.13 12.74
CA ILE A 89 2.68 23.08 12.59
C ILE A 89 3.36 21.93 11.87
N TYR A 90 3.40 20.76 12.51
CA TYR A 90 4.04 19.57 11.96
C TYR A 90 2.98 18.62 11.41
N ILE A 91 2.98 18.42 10.10
CA ILE A 91 2.16 17.41 9.44
C ILE A 91 2.89 16.08 9.53
N LYS A 92 2.25 15.10 10.18
CA LYS A 92 2.86 13.77 10.41
C LYS A 92 2.45 12.78 9.33
N PRO A 93 3.31 11.80 9.00
CA PRO A 93 2.90 10.68 8.19
C PRO A 93 1.91 9.80 8.96
N ILE A 94 0.85 9.35 8.27
CA ILE A 94 -0.18 8.44 8.82
C ILE A 94 0.15 7.00 8.46
N SER A 95 0.47 6.75 7.19
CA SER A 95 0.70 5.41 6.65
C SER A 95 1.53 5.45 5.37
N VAL A 96 2.10 4.30 5.03
CA VAL A 96 2.67 4.05 3.70
C VAL A 96 1.65 3.22 2.92
N ILE A 97 1.28 3.70 1.73
CA ILE A 97 0.43 2.98 0.79
C ILE A 97 1.36 2.32 -0.22
N SER A 98 1.51 1.01 -0.07
CA SER A 98 2.37 0.22 -0.97
C SER A 98 1.58 -0.22 -2.20
N ASN A 99 2.12 0.12 -3.37
CA ASN A 99 1.56 -0.21 -4.68
C ASN A 99 2.66 -0.74 -5.62
N ALA A 100 2.32 -0.91 -6.90
CA ALA A 100 3.20 -1.53 -7.89
C ALA A 100 4.55 -0.84 -8.08
N SER A 101 4.69 0.47 -7.82
CA SER A 101 5.94 1.20 -8.07
C SER A 101 7.07 0.91 -7.08
N SER A 102 6.78 0.29 -5.93
CA SER A 102 7.79 -0.11 -4.95
C SER A 102 7.70 -1.57 -4.52
N ASP A 103 6.81 -2.33 -5.15
CA ASP A 103 6.55 -3.71 -4.77
C ASP A 103 7.61 -4.64 -5.38
N ILE A 104 8.81 -4.54 -4.84
CA ILE A 104 9.94 -5.38 -5.23
C ILE A 104 9.90 -6.66 -4.43
N PHE A 105 9.70 -7.76 -5.15
CA PHE A 105 10.10 -9.06 -4.60
C PHE A 105 11.59 -9.27 -4.91
N ALA A 106 12.38 -9.50 -3.88
CA ALA A 106 13.81 -9.72 -3.99
C ALA A 106 14.16 -11.08 -4.65
N THR A 107 13.30 -11.54 -5.58
CA THR A 107 13.49 -12.83 -6.27
C THR A 107 13.54 -12.64 -7.77
N LYS A 108 14.47 -13.39 -8.41
CA LYS A 108 14.53 -13.54 -9.87
C LYS A 108 13.82 -14.82 -10.32
N ASP A 109 13.22 -15.59 -9.40
CA ASP A 109 12.52 -16.83 -9.74
C ASP A 109 11.22 -16.51 -10.47
N LYS A 110 11.20 -16.77 -11.79
CA LYS A 110 10.05 -16.49 -12.66
C LYS A 110 8.74 -17.13 -12.20
N TYR A 111 8.83 -18.32 -11.58
CA TYR A 111 7.64 -19.01 -11.09
C TYR A 111 7.10 -18.36 -9.83
N ILE A 112 7.97 -17.88 -8.96
CA ILE A 112 7.54 -17.14 -7.77
C ILE A 112 6.97 -15.79 -8.15
N LEU A 113 7.54 -15.07 -9.12
CA LEU A 113 6.96 -13.83 -9.65
C LEU A 113 5.57 -14.09 -10.24
N GLN A 114 5.40 -15.17 -11.01
CA GLN A 114 4.09 -15.55 -11.56
C GLN A 114 3.06 -15.86 -10.46
N VAL A 115 3.47 -16.54 -9.38
CA VAL A 115 2.61 -16.82 -8.22
C VAL A 115 2.20 -15.54 -7.50
N LEU A 116 3.13 -14.62 -7.28
CA LEU A 116 2.87 -13.34 -6.62
C LEU A 116 1.91 -12.47 -7.45
N ASP A 117 2.11 -12.42 -8.76
CA ASP A 117 1.23 -11.73 -9.69
C ASP A 117 -0.18 -12.36 -9.70
N PHE A 118 -0.27 -13.69 -9.74
CA PHE A 118 -1.53 -14.41 -9.64
C PHE A 118 -2.28 -14.08 -8.33
N ILE A 119 -1.59 -14.06 -7.18
CA ILE A 119 -2.21 -13.71 -5.89
C ILE A 119 -2.77 -12.30 -5.93
N LYS A 120 -2.01 -11.31 -6.42
CA LYS A 120 -2.45 -9.91 -6.52
C LYS A 120 -3.70 -9.73 -7.37
N HIS A 121 -3.71 -10.32 -8.56
CA HIS A 121 -4.86 -10.19 -9.47
C HIS A 121 -6.11 -10.93 -9.00
N ASN A 122 -5.96 -11.87 -8.07
CA ASN A 122 -7.07 -12.71 -7.60
C ASN A 122 -7.44 -12.51 -6.13
N ILE A 123 -6.89 -11.47 -5.47
CA ILE A 123 -7.14 -11.23 -4.04
C ILE A 123 -8.61 -10.96 -3.72
N ASN A 124 -9.37 -10.47 -4.69
CA ASN A 124 -10.80 -10.17 -4.58
C ASN A 124 -11.70 -11.42 -4.57
N ARG A 125 -11.13 -12.61 -4.70
CA ARG A 125 -11.87 -13.87 -4.70
C ARG A 125 -11.21 -14.89 -3.78
N SER A 126 -11.95 -15.95 -3.47
CA SER A 126 -11.40 -17.05 -2.68
C SER A 126 -10.36 -17.81 -3.52
N ILE A 127 -9.08 -17.62 -3.20
CA ILE A 127 -7.97 -18.40 -3.75
C ILE A 127 -7.37 -19.28 -2.66
N ASN A 128 -6.87 -20.42 -3.06
CA ASN A 128 -6.19 -21.38 -2.19
C ASN A 128 -4.87 -21.86 -2.83
N VAL A 129 -4.08 -22.60 -2.07
CA VAL A 129 -2.77 -23.09 -2.55
C VAL A 129 -2.88 -24.02 -3.76
N LYS A 130 -4.01 -24.72 -3.96
CA LYS A 130 -4.21 -25.58 -5.15
C LYS A 130 -4.38 -24.72 -6.41
N ASP A 131 -5.09 -23.60 -6.30
CA ASP A 131 -5.26 -22.68 -7.44
C ASP A 131 -3.90 -22.09 -7.86
N ILE A 132 -3.03 -21.81 -6.91
CA ILE A 132 -1.68 -21.33 -7.16
C ILE A 132 -0.81 -22.41 -7.80
N LEU A 133 -0.88 -23.64 -7.32
CA LEU A 133 -0.13 -24.76 -7.88
C LEU A 133 -0.51 -25.07 -9.34
N SER A 134 -1.75 -24.76 -9.75
CA SER A 134 -2.15 -24.91 -11.15
C SER A 134 -1.51 -23.89 -12.09
N GLN A 135 -0.92 -22.82 -11.57
CA GLN A 135 -0.31 -21.76 -12.38
C GLN A 135 1.18 -22.02 -12.67
N VAL A 136 1.83 -22.92 -11.93
CA VAL A 136 3.28 -23.16 -12.04
C VAL A 136 3.61 -24.65 -12.03
N PRO A 137 4.63 -25.11 -12.78
CA PRO A 137 5.05 -26.51 -12.81
C PRO A 137 5.94 -26.86 -11.62
N LEU A 138 5.46 -26.55 -10.40
CA LEU A 138 6.18 -26.81 -9.16
C LEU A 138 5.40 -27.79 -8.28
N SER A 139 6.11 -28.68 -7.57
CA SER A 139 5.49 -29.41 -6.48
C SER A 139 5.16 -28.47 -5.31
N ARG A 140 4.16 -28.82 -4.49
CA ARG A 140 3.78 -28.02 -3.32
C ARG A 140 4.97 -27.72 -2.40
N ARG A 141 5.82 -28.73 -2.15
CA ARG A 141 7.01 -28.58 -1.29
C ARG A 141 8.00 -27.57 -1.88
N LEU A 142 8.24 -27.65 -3.18
CA LEU A 142 9.19 -26.77 -3.88
C LEU A 142 8.67 -25.34 -3.94
N LEU A 143 7.37 -25.17 -4.20
CA LEU A 143 6.71 -23.86 -4.15
C LEU A 143 6.86 -23.22 -2.77
N GLU A 144 6.48 -23.90 -1.69
CA GLU A 144 6.55 -23.35 -0.33
C GLU A 144 7.99 -22.99 0.07
N MET A 145 8.96 -23.80 -0.29
CA MET A 145 10.38 -23.55 0.00
C MET A 145 10.86 -22.28 -0.72
N ARG A 146 10.70 -22.20 -2.06
CA ARG A 146 11.14 -21.06 -2.86
C ARG A 146 10.37 -19.79 -2.54
N PHE A 147 9.07 -19.91 -2.29
CA PHE A 147 8.22 -18.78 -1.92
C PHE A 147 8.66 -18.18 -0.57
N LYS A 148 8.94 -19.04 0.42
CA LYS A 148 9.45 -18.60 1.72
C LYS A 148 10.83 -17.96 1.63
N GLU A 149 11.72 -18.51 0.78
CA GLU A 149 13.03 -17.91 0.50
C GLU A 149 12.90 -16.51 -0.13
N ALA A 150 11.96 -16.34 -1.05
CA ALA A 150 11.74 -15.09 -1.75
C ALA A 150 10.99 -14.03 -0.93
N THR A 151 10.03 -14.42 -0.10
CA THR A 151 9.11 -13.51 0.59
C THR A 151 9.26 -13.49 2.11
N GLY A 152 10.04 -14.40 2.68
CA GLY A 152 10.19 -14.57 4.12
C GLY A 152 9.02 -15.28 4.81
N THR A 153 7.92 -15.56 4.10
CA THR A 153 6.68 -16.11 4.67
C THR A 153 6.12 -17.27 3.83
N SER A 154 5.16 -18.03 4.37
CA SER A 154 4.47 -19.07 3.59
C SER A 154 3.46 -18.48 2.62
N VAL A 155 3.13 -19.23 1.54
CA VAL A 155 2.10 -18.83 0.56
C VAL A 155 0.77 -18.49 1.26
N TYR A 156 0.36 -19.31 2.22
CA TYR A 156 -0.89 -19.09 2.96
C TYR A 156 -0.87 -17.78 3.76
N HIS A 157 0.19 -17.53 4.54
CA HIS A 157 0.30 -16.30 5.33
C HIS A 157 0.35 -15.06 4.44
N TYR A 158 1.05 -15.13 3.32
CA TYR A 158 1.11 -14.05 2.35
C TYR A 158 -0.28 -13.70 1.79
N ILE A 159 -1.08 -14.70 1.40
CA ILE A 159 -2.47 -14.48 0.96
C ILE A 159 -3.30 -13.79 2.05
N ILE A 160 -3.18 -14.24 3.30
CA ILE A 160 -3.91 -13.64 4.42
C ILE A 160 -3.49 -12.19 4.65
N GLU A 161 -2.19 -11.88 4.57
CA GLU A 161 -1.69 -10.52 4.69
C GLU A 161 -2.22 -9.61 3.59
N CYS A 162 -2.16 -10.05 2.33
CA CYS A 162 -2.73 -9.31 1.21
C CYS A 162 -4.24 -9.06 1.38
N ARG A 163 -4.98 -10.06 1.89
CA ARG A 163 -6.42 -9.91 2.18
C ARG A 163 -6.68 -8.91 3.30
N ILE A 164 -5.88 -8.92 4.37
CA ILE A 164 -6.02 -7.95 5.47
C ILE A 164 -5.80 -6.53 4.94
N ASP A 165 -4.78 -6.32 4.12
CA ASP A 165 -4.47 -5.00 3.58
C ASP A 165 -5.55 -4.53 2.60
N HIS A 166 -6.04 -5.43 1.73
CA HIS A 166 -7.14 -5.11 0.82
C HIS A 166 -8.47 -4.84 1.57
N PHE A 167 -8.77 -5.64 2.60
CA PHE A 167 -9.93 -5.43 3.47
C PHE A 167 -9.83 -4.07 4.18
N ALA A 168 -8.66 -3.70 4.70
CA ALA A 168 -8.42 -2.38 5.31
C ALA A 168 -8.69 -1.24 4.32
N SER A 169 -8.19 -1.35 3.09
CA SER A 169 -8.44 -0.38 2.02
C SER A 169 -9.94 -0.23 1.72
N LEU A 170 -10.69 -1.33 1.63
CA LEU A 170 -12.14 -1.27 1.42
C LEU A 170 -12.90 -0.65 2.61
N LEU A 171 -12.43 -0.86 3.84
CA LEU A 171 -12.99 -0.20 5.02
C LEU A 171 -12.79 1.32 5.00
N GLU A 172 -11.68 1.81 4.46
CA GLU A 172 -11.34 3.23 4.35
C GLU A 172 -12.06 3.91 3.17
N THR A 173 -12.13 3.23 2.02
CA THR A 173 -12.55 3.83 0.75
C THR A 173 -14.03 3.65 0.43
N THR A 174 -14.74 2.74 1.13
CA THR A 174 -16.12 2.41 0.83
C THR A 174 -17.04 2.51 2.04
N ASN A 175 -18.35 2.64 1.78
CA ASN A 175 -19.41 2.56 2.79
C ASN A 175 -20.08 1.17 2.86
N LEU A 176 -19.52 0.15 2.19
CA LEU A 176 -20.06 -1.19 2.19
C LEU A 176 -20.15 -1.76 3.61
N ALA A 177 -21.18 -2.54 3.90
CA ALA A 177 -21.26 -3.23 5.19
C ALA A 177 -20.06 -4.19 5.33
N ILE A 178 -19.57 -4.38 6.56
CA ILE A 178 -18.43 -5.28 6.82
C ILE A 178 -18.73 -6.70 6.33
N CYS A 179 -19.97 -7.19 6.50
CA CYS A 179 -20.41 -8.48 5.98
C CYS A 179 -20.31 -8.60 4.46
N ASP A 180 -20.63 -7.53 3.73
CA ASP A 180 -20.56 -7.51 2.26
C ASP A 180 -19.10 -7.58 1.77
N ILE A 181 -18.21 -6.83 2.41
CA ILE A 181 -16.77 -6.90 2.11
C ILE A 181 -16.22 -8.31 2.39
N ILE A 182 -16.64 -8.95 3.50
CA ILE A 182 -16.23 -10.32 3.85
C ILE A 182 -16.69 -11.31 2.78
N ALA A 183 -17.95 -11.19 2.36
CA ALA A 183 -18.50 -12.03 1.30
C ALA A 183 -17.77 -11.84 -0.02
N GLN A 184 -17.49 -10.58 -0.40
CA GLN A 184 -16.75 -10.23 -1.62
C GLN A 184 -15.33 -10.83 -1.64
N LEU A 185 -14.64 -10.81 -0.50
CA LEU A 185 -13.27 -11.34 -0.37
C LEU A 185 -13.23 -12.87 -0.16
N GLY A 186 -14.37 -13.54 -0.11
CA GLY A 186 -14.46 -14.99 0.10
C GLY A 186 -13.88 -15.44 1.45
N ILE A 187 -14.07 -14.64 2.50
CA ILE A 187 -13.59 -14.95 3.85
C ILE A 187 -14.58 -15.86 4.55
N ASN A 188 -14.25 -17.15 4.64
CA ASN A 188 -15.17 -18.15 5.21
C ASN A 188 -15.28 -18.10 6.74
N ASN A 189 -14.25 -17.63 7.45
CA ASN A 189 -14.23 -17.56 8.91
C ASN A 189 -13.86 -16.15 9.36
N TYR A 190 -14.90 -15.33 9.55
CA TYR A 190 -14.72 -13.96 9.99
C TYR A 190 -14.10 -13.84 11.38
N GLY A 191 -14.44 -14.73 12.31
CA GLY A 191 -13.90 -14.68 13.68
C GLY A 191 -12.38 -14.77 13.69
N SER A 192 -11.83 -15.80 13.04
CA SER A 192 -10.38 -15.96 12.89
C SER A 192 -9.74 -14.81 12.11
N PHE A 193 -10.38 -14.36 11.00
CA PHE A 193 -9.89 -13.25 10.20
C PHE A 193 -9.86 -11.94 10.98
N SER A 194 -10.90 -11.64 11.77
CA SER A 194 -10.98 -10.44 12.61
C SER A 194 -9.89 -10.42 13.70
N GLN A 195 -9.52 -11.58 14.24
CA GLN A 195 -8.39 -11.69 15.18
C GLN A 195 -7.04 -11.37 14.49
N LEU A 196 -6.82 -11.94 13.30
CA LEU A 196 -5.60 -11.65 12.50
C LEU A 196 -5.55 -10.18 12.07
N PHE A 197 -6.69 -9.62 11.65
CA PHE A 197 -6.81 -8.20 11.35
C PHE A 197 -6.44 -7.33 12.56
N LYS A 198 -7.01 -7.64 13.73
CA LYS A 198 -6.70 -6.91 14.97
C LYS A 198 -5.23 -7.03 15.34
N ALA A 199 -4.63 -8.20 15.20
CA ALA A 199 -3.20 -8.41 15.47
C ALA A 199 -2.32 -7.56 14.54
N LYS A 200 -2.68 -7.45 13.24
CA LYS A 200 -1.90 -6.69 12.24
C LYS A 200 -2.18 -5.19 12.28
N LYS A 201 -3.43 -4.76 12.46
CA LYS A 201 -3.85 -3.34 12.38
C LYS A 201 -4.04 -2.68 13.76
N GLY A 202 -3.87 -3.41 14.85
CA GLY A 202 -3.96 -2.91 16.23
C GLY A 202 -5.37 -2.72 16.77
N CYS A 203 -6.41 -2.84 15.95
CA CYS A 203 -7.80 -2.71 16.38
C CYS A 203 -8.75 -3.55 15.51
N THR A 204 -10.00 -3.72 15.98
CA THR A 204 -11.02 -4.49 15.24
C THR A 204 -11.41 -3.77 13.94
N PRO A 205 -11.95 -4.49 12.93
CA PRO A 205 -12.43 -3.89 11.68
C PRO A 205 -13.41 -2.73 11.88
N HIS A 206 -14.32 -2.85 12.82
CA HIS A 206 -15.29 -1.79 13.15
C HIS A 206 -14.58 -0.53 13.71
N CYS A 207 -13.65 -0.73 14.66
CA CYS A 207 -12.86 0.36 15.22
C CYS A 207 -11.96 1.02 14.16
N TYR A 208 -11.37 0.22 13.28
CA TYR A 208 -10.52 0.69 12.19
C TYR A 208 -11.29 1.61 11.24
N ARG A 209 -12.51 1.23 10.84
CA ARG A 209 -13.38 2.04 10.00
C ARG A 209 -13.71 3.40 10.64
N ASN A 210 -14.04 3.39 11.96
CA ASN A 210 -14.45 4.60 12.66
C ASN A 210 -13.28 5.58 12.91
N ARG A 211 -12.04 5.11 12.87
CA ARG A 211 -10.85 5.95 13.01
C ARG A 211 -10.45 6.66 11.70
N ASN A 212 -10.85 6.08 10.57
CA ASN A 212 -10.41 6.51 9.24
C ASN A 212 -11.56 7.16 8.44
N LYS A 213 -12.69 7.39 9.06
CA LYS A 213 -13.82 8.24 8.62
C LYS A 213 -13.88 9.50 9.46
#